data_bd77a1d29e81852dc0e81e036158379d
#
_entry.id   bd77a1d29e81852dc0e81e036158379d
#
_cell.length_a   1.000
_cell.length_b   1.000
_cell.length_c   1.000
_cell.angle_alpha   90.00
_cell.angle_beta   90.00
_cell.angle_gamma   90.00
#
_symmetry.space_group_name_H-M   'P 1'
#
loop_
_entity.id
_entity.type
_entity.pdbx_description
1 polymer ?
#
loop_
_entity_poly.entity_id
_entity_poly.type
_entity_poly.pdbx_seq_one_letter_code
_entity_poly.pdbx_strand_id
1 'polypeptide(L)'
;MEIISLSLDEETLQKIEEIQGNASFNGRSELFRTAIENLSQELKENNSLEGEINAVIIVRHPHTKEQSIAHISHEYEDIITTQLHSKLDNENCLEVFHTYGNAKNVIKFYNELEGSKYTESVNILPQN
;
A
#
# COMPACT_ATOMS: atom_id res chain seq x y z
N MET A 1 21.66 -13.22 -19.74
CA MET A 1 20.35 -13.48 -19.11
C MET A 1 20.51 -14.62 -18.12
N GLU A 2 20.06 -14.42 -16.91
CA GLU A 2 20.13 -15.45 -15.88
C GLU A 2 18.79 -16.12 -15.69
N ILE A 3 18.83 -17.38 -15.27
CA ILE A 3 17.64 -18.16 -14.95
C ILE A 3 17.60 -18.31 -13.43
N ILE A 4 16.46 -17.96 -12.82
CA ILE A 4 16.23 -18.14 -11.39
C ILE A 4 15.05 -19.07 -11.17
N SER A 5 15.06 -19.76 -10.04
CA SER A 5 13.95 -20.60 -9.61
C SER A 5 13.29 -20.02 -8.38
N LEU A 6 11.97 -20.09 -8.35
CA LEU A 6 11.16 -19.58 -7.23
C LEU A 6 10.29 -20.69 -6.68
N SER A 7 10.18 -20.75 -5.35
CA SER A 7 9.19 -21.60 -4.67
C SER A 7 8.01 -20.72 -4.28
N LEU A 8 6.83 -21.10 -4.73
CA LEU A 8 5.60 -20.34 -4.50
C LEU A 8 4.54 -21.28 -3.90
N ASP A 9 3.72 -20.76 -3.00
CA ASP A 9 2.58 -21.49 -2.49
C ASP A 9 1.45 -21.58 -3.54
N GLU A 10 0.46 -22.42 -3.27
CA GLU A 10 -0.66 -22.62 -4.19
C GLU A 10 -1.47 -21.34 -4.42
N GLU A 11 -1.66 -20.54 -3.39
CA GLU A 11 -2.41 -19.29 -3.48
C GLU A 11 -1.73 -18.33 -4.45
N THR A 12 -0.42 -18.17 -4.34
CA THR A 12 0.35 -17.30 -5.23
C THR A 12 0.34 -17.84 -6.66
N LEU A 13 0.49 -19.14 -6.84
CA LEU A 13 0.40 -19.76 -8.17
C LEU A 13 -0.95 -19.52 -8.82
N GLN A 14 -2.03 -19.64 -8.06
CA GLN A 14 -3.38 -19.37 -8.55
C GLN A 14 -3.54 -17.93 -9.00
N LYS A 15 -3.00 -16.98 -8.24
CA LYS A 15 -3.01 -15.56 -8.62
C LYS A 15 -2.26 -15.31 -9.91
N ILE A 16 -1.12 -15.97 -10.11
CA ILE A 16 -0.36 -15.89 -11.36
C ILE A 16 -1.19 -16.36 -12.54
N GLU A 17 -1.86 -17.49 -12.41
CA GLU A 17 -2.71 -18.05 -13.46
C GLU A 17 -3.90 -17.13 -13.79
N GLU A 18 -4.52 -16.56 -12.78
CA GLU A 18 -5.61 -15.58 -12.94
C GLU A 18 -5.14 -14.34 -13.68
N ILE A 19 -4.00 -13.78 -13.31
CA ILE A 19 -3.43 -12.60 -13.98
C ILE A 19 -3.09 -12.93 -15.43
N GLN A 20 -2.47 -14.07 -15.70
CA GLN A 20 -2.15 -14.49 -17.06
C GLN A 20 -3.40 -14.69 -17.92
N GLY A 21 -4.49 -15.20 -17.33
CA GLY A 21 -5.75 -15.41 -18.03
C GLY A 21 -6.49 -14.11 -18.36
N ASN A 22 -6.33 -13.08 -17.52
CA ASN A 22 -7.04 -11.81 -17.66
C ASN A 22 -6.24 -10.72 -18.39
N ALA A 23 -4.93 -10.88 -18.48
CA ALA A 23 -4.03 -9.94 -19.12
C ALA A 23 -3.26 -10.61 -20.26
N SER A 24 -2.88 -9.84 -21.26
CA SER A 24 -2.17 -10.36 -22.45
C SER A 24 -0.69 -10.55 -22.20
N PHE A 25 -0.31 -11.42 -21.27
CA PHE A 25 1.09 -11.79 -21.06
C PHE A 25 1.45 -13.02 -21.89
N ASN A 26 2.59 -12.97 -22.56
CA ASN A 26 3.09 -14.05 -23.37
C ASN A 26 3.71 -15.21 -22.57
N GLY A 27 3.81 -15.06 -21.26
CA GLY A 27 4.33 -16.09 -20.38
C GLY A 27 4.63 -15.55 -19.00
N ARG A 28 5.05 -16.44 -18.11
CA ARG A 28 5.34 -16.10 -16.71
C ARG A 28 6.50 -15.12 -16.57
N SER A 29 7.51 -15.25 -17.43
CA SER A 29 8.67 -14.35 -17.41
C SER A 29 8.27 -12.90 -17.70
N GLU A 30 7.38 -12.69 -18.66
CA GLU A 30 6.86 -11.34 -18.97
C GLU A 30 6.04 -10.80 -17.80
N LEU A 31 5.18 -11.63 -17.21
CA LEU A 31 4.39 -11.26 -16.04
C LEU A 31 5.28 -10.81 -14.89
N PHE A 32 6.32 -11.59 -14.57
CA PHE A 32 7.26 -11.24 -13.50
C PHE A 32 8.03 -9.96 -13.79
N ARG A 33 8.51 -9.77 -15.04
CA ARG A 33 9.19 -8.53 -15.40
C ARG A 33 8.28 -7.32 -15.22
N THR A 34 7.03 -7.42 -15.68
CA THR A 34 6.06 -6.32 -15.52
C THR A 34 5.78 -6.04 -14.05
N ALA A 35 5.61 -7.07 -13.24
CA ALA A 35 5.38 -6.90 -11.80
C ALA A 35 6.56 -6.21 -11.11
N ILE A 36 7.78 -6.60 -11.45
CA ILE A 36 9.00 -5.98 -10.89
C ILE A 36 9.14 -4.54 -11.36
N GLU A 37 8.86 -4.23 -12.63
CA GLU A 37 8.88 -2.85 -13.12
C GLU A 37 7.85 -1.98 -12.40
N ASN A 38 6.63 -2.48 -12.21
CA ASN A 38 5.60 -1.73 -11.52
C ASN A 38 5.97 -1.46 -10.06
N LEU A 39 6.47 -2.47 -9.35
CA LEU A 39 6.91 -2.31 -7.98
C LEU A 39 8.11 -1.36 -7.88
N SER A 40 9.08 -1.49 -8.78
CA SER A 40 10.25 -0.62 -8.82
C SER A 40 9.86 0.84 -9.05
N GLN A 41 8.90 1.08 -9.94
CA GLN A 41 8.39 2.41 -10.23
C GLN A 41 7.67 3.02 -9.02
N GLU A 42 6.83 2.24 -8.36
CA GLU A 42 6.12 2.66 -7.15
C GLU A 42 7.09 3.07 -6.03
N LEU A 43 8.10 2.24 -5.78
CA LEU A 43 9.12 2.53 -4.77
C LEU A 43 9.92 3.78 -5.12
N LYS A 44 10.26 3.96 -6.39
CA LYS A 44 11.00 5.12 -6.87
C LYS A 44 10.17 6.41 -6.72
N GLU A 45 8.91 6.37 -7.06
CA GLU A 45 8.00 7.51 -6.90
C GLU A 45 7.88 7.91 -5.43
N ASN A 46 7.69 6.95 -4.55
CA ASN A 46 7.61 7.22 -3.10
C ASN A 46 8.92 7.78 -2.55
N ASN A 47 10.05 7.25 -2.97
CA ASN A 47 11.37 7.69 -2.49
C ASN A 47 11.83 9.02 -3.10
N SER A 48 11.23 9.45 -4.21
CA SER A 48 11.58 10.72 -4.86
C SER A 48 10.87 11.92 -4.28
N LEU A 49 9.90 11.72 -3.38
CA LEU A 49 9.18 12.81 -2.74
C LEU A 49 10.10 13.56 -1.77
N GLU A 50 10.12 14.88 -1.89
CA GLU A 50 10.98 15.77 -1.10
C GLU A 50 10.22 16.99 -0.61
N GLY A 51 10.75 17.60 0.46
CA GLY A 51 10.17 18.79 1.05
C GLY A 51 8.86 18.50 1.78
N GLU A 52 8.03 19.53 1.87
CA GLU A 52 6.70 19.39 2.45
C GLU A 52 5.71 19.00 1.37
N ILE A 53 4.95 17.95 1.63
CA ILE A 53 4.00 17.41 0.67
C ILE A 53 2.62 17.24 1.29
N ASN A 54 1.61 17.30 0.45
CA ASN A 54 0.29 16.80 0.74
C ASN A 54 0.15 15.39 0.19
N ALA A 55 -0.46 14.50 0.94
CA ALA A 55 -0.76 13.16 0.47
C ALA A 55 -2.04 12.65 1.11
N VAL A 56 -2.79 11.88 0.35
CA VAL A 56 -3.95 11.15 0.87
C VAL A 56 -3.55 9.69 1.06
N ILE A 57 -3.76 9.18 2.26
CA ILE A 57 -3.50 7.77 2.58
C ILE A 57 -4.84 7.11 2.85
N ILE A 58 -5.10 6.01 2.14
CA ILE A 58 -6.35 5.27 2.24
C ILE A 58 -6.03 3.90 2.84
N VAL A 59 -6.69 3.58 3.95
CA VAL A 59 -6.46 2.36 4.71
C VAL A 59 -7.73 1.56 4.81
N ARG A 60 -7.65 0.28 4.48
CA ARG A 60 -8.70 -0.68 4.76
C ARG A 60 -8.22 -1.62 5.86
N HIS A 61 -9.02 -1.77 6.91
CA HIS A 61 -8.68 -2.65 8.03
C HIS A 61 -9.91 -3.32 8.61
N PRO A 62 -9.75 -4.49 9.26
CA PRO A 62 -10.84 -5.11 9.99
C PRO A 62 -11.33 -4.21 11.11
N HIS A 63 -12.63 -4.22 11.36
CA HIS A 63 -13.24 -3.43 12.45
C HIS A 63 -12.56 -3.69 13.80
N THR A 64 -12.14 -4.94 14.04
CA THR A 64 -11.48 -5.34 15.29
C THR A 64 -10.09 -4.70 15.49
N LYS A 65 -9.51 -4.11 14.45
CA LYS A 65 -8.17 -3.49 14.49
C LYS A 65 -8.22 -1.96 14.57
N GLU A 66 -9.40 -1.38 14.77
CA GLU A 66 -9.58 0.06 14.83
C GLU A 66 -8.67 0.75 15.86
N GLN A 67 -8.57 0.18 17.06
CA GLN A 67 -7.71 0.75 18.11
C GLN A 67 -6.22 0.67 17.75
N SER A 68 -5.81 -0.39 17.07
CA SER A 68 -4.42 -0.54 16.63
C SER A 68 -4.05 0.51 15.58
N ILE A 69 -4.95 0.78 14.65
CA ILE A 69 -4.79 1.83 13.65
C ILE A 69 -4.77 3.22 14.32
N ALA A 70 -5.67 3.46 15.25
CA ALA A 70 -5.72 4.70 16.01
C ALA A 70 -4.41 4.94 16.79
N HIS A 71 -3.84 3.90 17.35
CA HIS A 71 -2.56 3.98 18.06
C HIS A 71 -1.42 4.39 17.13
N ILE A 72 -1.36 3.82 15.93
CA ILE A 72 -0.35 4.22 14.93
C ILE A 72 -0.58 5.68 14.52
N SER A 73 -1.80 6.05 14.16
CA SER A 73 -2.10 7.40 13.69
C SER A 73 -1.85 8.47 14.74
N HIS A 74 -2.03 8.15 16.02
CA HIS A 74 -1.78 9.08 17.10
C HIS A 74 -0.32 9.56 17.14
N GLU A 75 0.62 8.71 16.76
CA GLU A 75 2.04 9.08 16.70
C GLU A 75 2.36 10.08 15.58
N TYR A 76 1.44 10.25 14.62
CA TYR A 76 1.60 11.12 13.45
C TYR A 76 0.57 12.25 13.40
N GLU A 77 -0.08 12.57 14.52
CA GLU A 77 -1.14 13.58 14.53
C GLU A 77 -0.66 14.97 14.11
N ASP A 78 0.63 15.26 14.22
CA ASP A 78 1.23 16.51 13.77
C ASP A 78 1.22 16.68 12.23
N ILE A 79 1.15 15.59 11.48
CA ILE A 79 1.07 15.61 10.02
C ILE A 79 -0.32 15.28 9.49
N ILE A 80 -1.22 14.79 10.32
CA ILE A 80 -2.59 14.46 9.91
C ILE A 80 -3.46 15.70 9.97
N THR A 81 -3.91 16.16 8.81
CA THR A 81 -4.79 17.33 8.70
C THR A 81 -6.26 16.96 8.87
N THR A 82 -6.67 15.87 8.25
CA THR A 82 -8.05 15.39 8.27
C THR A 82 -8.05 13.87 8.30
N GLN A 83 -8.97 13.31 9.05
CA GLN A 83 -9.19 11.88 9.11
C GLN A 83 -10.68 11.60 8.97
N LEU A 84 -11.01 10.67 8.07
CA LEU A 84 -12.36 10.14 7.92
C LEU A 84 -12.35 8.66 8.24
N HIS A 85 -13.36 8.21 8.97
CA HIS A 85 -13.56 6.82 9.29
C HIS A 85 -14.95 6.40 8.84
N SER A 86 -15.03 5.35 8.04
CA SER A 86 -16.28 4.81 7.52
C SER A 86 -16.30 3.29 7.67
N LYS A 87 -17.47 2.75 7.89
CA LYS A 87 -17.69 1.32 7.76
C LYS A 87 -17.88 0.97 6.29
N LEU A 88 -17.17 -0.04 5.80
CA LEU A 88 -17.40 -0.60 4.46
C LEU A 88 -18.49 -1.66 4.51
N ASP A 89 -18.43 -2.53 5.52
CA ASP A 89 -19.38 -3.60 5.77
C ASP A 89 -19.34 -3.98 7.25
N ASN A 90 -19.90 -5.12 7.63
CA ASN A 90 -19.93 -5.56 9.02
C ASN A 90 -18.56 -5.92 9.59
N GLU A 91 -17.57 -6.15 8.75
CA GLU A 91 -16.26 -6.65 9.15
C GLU A 91 -15.13 -5.64 8.94
N ASN A 92 -15.26 -4.76 7.96
CA ASN A 92 -14.19 -3.89 7.50
C ASN A 92 -14.53 -2.41 7.61
N CYS A 93 -13.50 -1.62 7.89
CA CYS A 93 -13.55 -0.17 7.91
C CYS A 93 -12.62 0.42 6.86
N LEU A 94 -12.96 1.63 6.43
CA LEU A 94 -12.14 2.46 5.57
C LEU A 94 -11.74 3.72 6.35
N GLU A 95 -10.45 4.04 6.35
CA GLU A 95 -9.98 5.31 6.89
C GLU A 95 -9.24 6.08 5.80
N VAL A 96 -9.48 7.37 5.74
CA VAL A 96 -8.84 8.27 4.80
C VAL A 96 -8.13 9.34 5.60
N PHE A 97 -6.82 9.45 5.41
CA PHE A 97 -6.00 10.48 6.04
C PHE A 97 -5.53 11.47 5.00
N HIS A 98 -5.87 12.74 5.17
CA HIS A 98 -5.17 13.80 4.46
C HIS A 98 -3.98 14.19 5.35
N THR A 99 -2.79 14.07 4.80
CA THR A 99 -1.56 14.41 5.50
C THR A 99 -0.87 15.60 4.84
N TYR A 100 -0.25 16.44 5.65
CA TYR A 100 0.62 17.52 5.19
C TYR A 100 1.82 17.58 6.11
N GLY A 101 3.01 17.52 5.54
CA GLY A 101 4.24 17.59 6.31
C GLY A 101 5.45 17.19 5.48
N ASN A 102 6.56 17.02 6.16
CA ASN A 102 7.79 16.59 5.52
C ASN A 102 7.59 15.22 4.88
N ALA A 103 8.03 15.07 3.63
CA ALA A 103 7.87 13.86 2.85
C ALA A 103 8.35 12.61 3.60
N LYS A 104 9.48 12.70 4.32
CA LYS A 104 10.01 11.59 5.09
C LYS A 104 9.03 11.11 6.17
N ASN A 105 8.37 12.04 6.84
CA ASN A 105 7.40 11.72 7.89
C ASN A 105 6.11 11.14 7.30
N VAL A 106 5.64 11.69 6.19
CA VAL A 106 4.46 11.18 5.50
C VAL A 106 4.69 9.74 5.01
N ILE A 107 5.83 9.50 4.36
CA ILE A 107 6.19 8.16 3.88
C ILE A 107 6.41 7.19 5.04
N LYS A 108 7.00 7.66 6.14
CA LYS A 108 7.18 6.84 7.34
C LYS A 108 5.82 6.37 7.91
N PHE A 109 4.84 7.27 7.97
CA PHE A 109 3.49 6.92 8.39
C PHE A 109 2.87 5.87 7.45
N TYR A 110 2.95 6.11 6.15
CA TYR A 110 2.47 5.17 5.15
C TYR A 110 3.13 3.78 5.30
N ASN A 111 4.45 3.74 5.41
CA ASN A 111 5.19 2.49 5.56
C ASN A 111 4.83 1.74 6.84
N GLU A 112 4.59 2.46 7.92
CA GLU A 112 4.21 1.85 9.19
C GLU A 112 2.82 1.23 9.12
N LEU A 113 1.88 1.88 8.45
CA LEU A 113 0.55 1.32 8.19
C LEU A 113 0.62 0.11 7.27
N GLU A 114 1.34 0.23 6.15
CA GLU A 114 1.47 -0.85 5.18
C GLU A 114 2.20 -2.08 5.76
N GLY A 115 3.23 -1.85 6.54
CA GLY A 115 3.99 -2.93 7.18
C GLY A 115 3.32 -3.55 8.38
N SER A 116 2.21 -2.98 8.86
CA SER A 116 1.52 -3.51 10.03
C SER A 116 0.67 -4.73 9.63
N LYS A 117 0.47 -5.62 10.60
CA LYS A 117 -0.44 -6.76 10.44
C LYS A 117 -1.91 -6.40 10.67
N TYR A 118 -2.20 -5.11 10.89
CA TYR A 118 -3.54 -4.63 11.22
C TYR A 118 -4.32 -4.16 10.01
N THR A 119 -3.68 -3.99 8.86
CA THR A 119 -4.29 -3.47 7.64
C THR A 119 -4.44 -4.55 6.58
N GLU A 120 -5.50 -4.43 5.76
CA GLU A 120 -5.71 -5.27 4.58
C GLU A 120 -5.14 -4.62 3.33
N SER A 121 -5.25 -3.31 3.21
CA SER A 121 -4.66 -2.54 2.12
C SER A 121 -4.35 -1.13 2.56
N VAL A 122 -3.29 -0.58 2.02
CA VAL A 122 -2.88 0.82 2.24
C VAL A 122 -2.44 1.39 0.90
N ASN A 123 -2.98 2.55 0.56
CA ASN A 123 -2.63 3.27 -0.67
C ASN A 123 -2.25 4.70 -0.32
N ILE A 124 -1.27 5.23 -1.02
CA ILE A 124 -0.87 6.63 -0.88
C ILE A 124 -1.00 7.34 -2.22
N LEU A 125 -1.59 8.53 -2.19
CA LEU A 125 -1.78 9.39 -3.35
C LEU A 125 -1.17 10.76 -3.05
N PRO A 126 0.09 11.00 -3.44
CA PRO A 126 0.69 12.32 -3.29
C PRO A 126 -0.07 13.37 -4.12
N GLN A 127 -0.18 14.58 -3.60
CA GLN A 127 -0.97 15.67 -4.18
C GLN A 127 -0.10 16.88 -4.53
N ASN A 128 1.11 16.67 -4.93
CA ASN A 128 2.01 17.77 -5.30
C ASN A 128 2.07 17.99 -6.80
#